data_c2316dfc6e6aecc153fc03e01136d69f
#
_entry.id   c2316dfc6e6aecc153fc03e01136d69f
#
_cell.length_a   1.000
_cell.length_b   1.000
_cell.length_c   1.000
_cell.angle_alpha   90.00
_cell.angle_beta   90.00
_cell.angle_gamma   90.00
#
_symmetry.space_group_name_H-M   'P 1'
#
loop_
_entity.id
_entity.type
_entity.pdbx_description
1 polymer ?
#
loop_
_entity_poly.entity_id
_entity_poly.type
_entity_poly.pdbx_seq_one_letter_code
_entity_poly.pdbx_strand_id
1 'polypeptide(L)'
;FERVMDILELENPHGVILSTGGQIPNNLATRLDEQHVHILGTTAKSIDNAEDRHKFSSMLDSLGIDQPRWRELTSLSDIYDFVKEVGYPVLVRPSYVLSGAAMNVCSNNTELEQFLQLAANVSKKHPVVVSEFIQNAKEIEMDAVARNGEVLIYAISEHIEFAGVHSGDATIQFPPQKLYVETMRRIKKVAGQIAQALNISGPFNIQFLAKNNDIKVIECNLRASRSFPFVSKVLKINFIE
;
A
#
# COMPACT_ATOMS: atom_id res chain seq x y z
N PHE A 1 -9.73 15.47 13.23
CA PHE A 1 -8.58 16.36 13.30
C PHE A 1 -8.70 17.27 14.51
N GLU A 2 -9.78 18.06 14.64
CA GLU A 2 -9.98 19.06 15.71
C GLU A 2 -9.81 18.45 17.10
N ARG A 3 -10.40 17.27 17.36
CA ARG A 3 -10.26 16.56 18.64
C ARG A 3 -8.81 16.13 18.94
N VAL A 4 -8.03 15.82 17.90
CA VAL A 4 -6.60 15.53 18.10
C VAL A 4 -5.86 16.79 18.51
N MET A 5 -6.16 17.93 17.90
CA MET A 5 -5.55 19.22 18.26
C MET A 5 -5.92 19.64 19.68
N ASP A 6 -7.21 19.51 20.08
CA ASP A 6 -7.66 19.77 21.46
C ASP A 6 -6.87 18.95 22.48
N ILE A 7 -6.64 17.66 22.21
CA ILE A 7 -5.88 16.77 23.11
C ILE A 7 -4.40 17.17 23.15
N LEU A 8 -3.81 17.50 22.00
CA LEU A 8 -2.40 17.93 21.93
C LEU A 8 -2.16 19.22 22.73
N GLU A 9 -3.09 20.17 22.64
CA GLU A 9 -3.02 21.40 23.42
C GLU A 9 -3.17 21.13 24.94
N LEU A 10 -4.10 20.26 25.30
CA LEU A 10 -4.39 19.92 26.71
C LEU A 10 -3.23 19.14 27.36
N GLU A 11 -2.74 18.10 26.68
CA GLU A 11 -1.77 17.14 27.24
C GLU A 11 -0.31 17.55 26.98
N ASN A 12 -0.07 18.46 26.03
CA ASN A 12 1.25 18.93 25.63
C ASN A 12 2.31 17.80 25.49
N PRO A 13 2.03 16.75 24.69
CA PRO A 13 2.93 15.61 24.55
C PRO A 13 4.17 15.99 23.75
N HIS A 14 5.25 15.22 23.89
CA HIS A 14 6.47 15.40 23.10
C HIS A 14 6.25 15.21 21.59
N GLY A 15 5.28 14.39 21.20
CA GLY A 15 4.94 14.12 19.79
C GLY A 15 3.84 13.08 19.66
N VAL A 16 3.50 12.76 18.42
CA VAL A 16 2.40 11.84 18.07
C VAL A 16 2.90 10.66 17.28
N ILE A 17 2.50 9.44 17.65
CA ILE A 17 2.73 8.21 16.91
C ILE A 17 1.51 7.95 16.03
N LEU A 18 1.67 7.92 14.71
CA LEU A 18 0.59 7.66 13.74
C LEU A 18 0.48 6.19 13.34
N SER A 19 1.58 5.45 13.41
CA SER A 19 1.71 4.12 12.81
C SER A 19 0.95 2.98 13.50
N THR A 20 0.29 3.23 14.62
CA THR A 20 -0.39 2.19 15.43
C THR A 20 -1.92 2.25 15.39
N GLY A 21 -2.50 3.28 14.81
CA GLY A 21 -3.96 3.51 14.80
C GLY A 21 -4.69 3.13 13.51
N GLY A 22 -4.05 2.39 12.61
CA GLY A 22 -4.59 2.04 11.30
C GLY A 22 -4.54 3.21 10.31
N GLN A 23 -5.47 3.25 9.34
CA GLN A 23 -5.44 4.23 8.25
C GLN A 23 -5.82 5.66 8.68
N ILE A 24 -6.70 5.79 9.67
CA ILE A 24 -7.21 7.11 10.09
C ILE A 24 -6.09 8.05 10.57
N PRO A 25 -5.17 7.64 11.46
CA PRO A 25 -4.04 8.49 11.83
C PRO A 25 -3.12 8.84 10.64
N ASN A 26 -2.84 7.90 9.73
CA ASN A 26 -2.03 8.18 8.54
C ASN A 26 -2.65 9.29 7.70
N ASN A 27 -3.97 9.28 7.52
CA ASN A 27 -4.70 10.32 6.77
C ASN A 27 -4.60 11.72 7.41
N LEU A 28 -4.22 11.80 8.69
CA LEU A 28 -4.02 13.06 9.39
C LEU A 28 -2.57 13.58 9.30
N ALA A 29 -1.63 12.76 8.81
CA ALA A 29 -0.20 13.06 8.85
C ALA A 29 0.14 14.44 8.26
N THR A 30 -0.27 14.72 7.04
CA THR A 30 0.01 15.99 6.36
C THR A 30 -0.61 17.18 7.11
N ARG A 31 -1.87 17.05 7.57
CA ARG A 31 -2.56 18.12 8.32
C ARG A 31 -1.90 18.41 9.66
N LEU A 32 -1.39 17.38 10.35
CA LEU A 32 -0.65 17.55 11.61
C LEU A 32 0.71 18.20 11.39
N ASP A 33 1.41 17.81 10.33
CA ASP A 33 2.69 18.38 9.95
C ASP A 33 2.56 19.87 9.58
N GLU A 34 1.51 20.26 8.85
CA GLU A 34 1.16 21.65 8.54
C GLU A 34 0.90 22.50 9.80
N GLN A 35 0.48 21.88 10.90
CA GLN A 35 0.33 22.53 12.21
C GLN A 35 1.58 22.39 13.09
N HIS A 36 2.71 21.97 12.51
CA HIS A 36 3.98 21.80 13.20
C HIS A 36 3.93 20.81 14.37
N VAL A 37 3.02 19.86 14.33
CA VAL A 37 2.96 18.77 15.31
C VAL A 37 4.11 17.80 15.08
N HIS A 38 4.88 17.53 16.13
CA HIS A 38 6.01 16.61 16.05
C HIS A 38 5.53 15.16 15.86
N ILE A 39 5.71 14.60 14.65
CA ILE A 39 5.38 13.23 14.34
C ILE A 39 6.56 12.33 14.67
N LEU A 40 6.34 11.35 15.55
CA LEU A 40 7.32 10.35 15.97
C LEU A 40 7.30 9.15 15.02
N GLY A 41 8.48 8.76 14.53
CA GLY A 41 8.65 7.67 13.57
C GLY A 41 8.80 8.17 12.14
N THR A 42 8.06 7.56 11.21
CA THR A 42 8.13 7.94 9.79
C THR A 42 7.49 9.31 9.54
N THR A 43 8.15 10.15 8.74
CA THR A 43 7.72 11.53 8.48
C THR A 43 6.41 11.60 7.70
N ALA A 44 5.65 12.70 7.88
CA ALA A 44 4.42 12.95 7.11
C ALA A 44 4.66 12.92 5.60
N LYS A 45 5.79 13.47 5.14
CA LYS A 45 6.19 13.44 3.72
C LYS A 45 6.35 12.01 3.20
N SER A 46 6.97 11.13 3.97
CA SER A 46 7.15 9.72 3.58
C SER A 46 5.82 8.96 3.60
N ILE A 47 4.94 9.27 4.57
CA ILE A 47 3.59 8.73 4.62
C ILE A 47 2.80 9.15 3.38
N ASP A 48 2.81 10.43 3.03
CA ASP A 48 2.14 10.95 1.85
C ASP A 48 2.69 10.33 0.54
N ASN A 49 4.01 10.16 0.43
CA ASN A 49 4.64 9.48 -0.72
C ASN A 49 4.23 8.00 -0.85
N ALA A 50 3.95 7.32 0.24
CA ALA A 50 3.49 5.93 0.21
C ALA A 50 1.99 5.79 -0.05
N GLU A 51 1.18 6.73 0.44
CA GLU A 51 -0.29 6.70 0.33
C GLU A 51 -0.79 7.26 -1.02
N ASP A 52 -0.07 8.20 -1.60
CA ASP A 52 -0.37 8.74 -2.93
C ASP A 52 0.12 7.76 -4.01
N ARG A 53 -0.83 7.19 -4.75
CA ARG A 53 -0.56 6.16 -5.77
C ARG A 53 0.41 6.62 -6.85
N HIS A 54 0.27 7.86 -7.32
CA HIS A 54 1.15 8.41 -8.35
C HIS A 54 2.58 8.55 -7.82
N LYS A 55 2.76 9.14 -6.63
CA LYS A 55 4.07 9.33 -6.00
C LYS A 55 4.74 8.00 -5.70
N PHE A 56 3.98 7.04 -5.14
CA PHE A 56 4.50 5.72 -4.83
C PHE A 56 4.91 4.96 -6.09
N SER A 57 4.06 4.91 -7.12
CA SER A 57 4.37 4.25 -8.38
C SER A 57 5.57 4.88 -9.10
N SER A 58 5.66 6.22 -9.13
CA SER A 58 6.82 6.92 -9.70
C SER A 58 8.11 6.61 -8.93
N MET A 59 8.04 6.48 -7.61
CA MET A 59 9.17 6.05 -6.79
C MET A 59 9.60 4.62 -7.14
N LEU A 60 8.67 3.67 -7.25
CA LEU A 60 8.98 2.29 -7.65
C LEU A 60 9.65 2.23 -9.02
N ASP A 61 9.14 2.99 -10.00
CA ASP A 61 9.73 3.08 -11.34
C ASP A 61 11.17 3.63 -11.28
N SER A 62 11.41 4.67 -10.47
CA SER A 62 12.76 5.22 -10.29
C SER A 62 13.75 4.27 -9.64
N LEU A 63 13.27 3.34 -8.82
CA LEU A 63 14.06 2.29 -8.17
C LEU A 63 14.21 1.03 -9.02
N GLY A 64 13.54 0.97 -10.19
CA GLY A 64 13.49 -0.24 -11.03
C GLY A 64 12.78 -1.41 -10.34
N ILE A 65 11.81 -1.13 -9.49
CA ILE A 65 11.01 -2.13 -8.78
C ILE A 65 9.75 -2.42 -9.59
N ASP A 66 9.52 -3.69 -9.89
CA ASP A 66 8.37 -4.14 -10.65
C ASP A 66 7.05 -3.89 -9.91
N GLN A 67 6.09 -3.36 -10.65
CA GLN A 67 4.70 -3.14 -10.25
C GLN A 67 3.75 -3.48 -11.41
N PRO A 68 2.44 -3.70 -11.19
CA PRO A 68 1.48 -3.77 -12.28
C PRO A 68 1.58 -2.52 -13.15
N ARG A 69 1.59 -2.67 -14.47
CA ARG A 69 1.59 -1.51 -15.38
C ARG A 69 0.43 -0.59 -15.04
N TRP A 70 0.67 0.70 -15.04
CA TRP A 70 -0.32 1.68 -14.58
C TRP A 70 -0.28 2.94 -15.43
N ARG A 71 -1.37 3.67 -15.42
CA ARG A 71 -1.47 5.00 -16.03
C ARG A 71 -2.46 5.86 -15.26
N GLU A 72 -2.07 7.10 -15.02
CA GLU A 72 -2.97 8.12 -14.52
C GLU A 72 -3.79 8.69 -15.67
N LEU A 73 -5.07 8.94 -15.43
CA LEU A 73 -5.99 9.32 -16.47
C LEU A 73 -6.01 10.83 -16.64
N THR A 74 -5.61 11.27 -17.83
CA THR A 74 -5.76 12.65 -18.29
C THR A 74 -6.87 12.78 -19.32
N SER A 75 -7.15 11.73 -20.09
CA SER A 75 -8.22 11.68 -21.09
C SER A 75 -8.76 10.26 -21.30
N LEU A 76 -9.97 10.14 -21.86
CA LEU A 76 -10.55 8.84 -22.24
C LEU A 76 -9.73 8.12 -23.33
N SER A 77 -9.14 8.87 -24.27
CA SER A 77 -8.30 8.29 -25.31
C SER A 77 -7.07 7.59 -24.76
N ASP A 78 -6.42 8.20 -23.76
CA ASP A 78 -5.24 7.63 -23.11
C ASP A 78 -5.55 6.31 -22.41
N ILE A 79 -6.79 6.17 -21.89
CA ILE A 79 -7.27 4.94 -21.28
C ILE A 79 -7.38 3.82 -22.28
N TYR A 80 -8.03 4.08 -23.40
CA TYR A 80 -8.21 3.07 -24.44
C TYR A 80 -6.88 2.62 -25.03
N ASP A 81 -5.92 3.53 -25.19
CA ASP A 81 -4.59 3.19 -25.66
C ASP A 81 -3.83 2.34 -24.62
N PHE A 82 -3.95 2.68 -23.34
CA PHE A 82 -3.40 1.85 -22.28
C PHE A 82 -4.04 0.45 -22.24
N VAL A 83 -5.37 0.35 -22.34
CA VAL A 83 -6.07 -0.93 -22.36
C VAL A 83 -5.71 -1.77 -23.59
N LYS A 84 -5.49 -1.16 -24.76
CA LYS A 84 -4.96 -1.88 -25.95
C LYS A 84 -3.57 -2.45 -25.69
N GLU A 85 -2.74 -1.74 -24.94
CA GLU A 85 -1.38 -2.17 -24.60
C GLU A 85 -1.36 -3.32 -23.59
N VAL A 86 -2.16 -3.22 -22.50
CA VAL A 86 -2.12 -4.19 -21.38
C VAL A 86 -3.11 -5.33 -21.52
N GLY A 87 -4.21 -5.12 -22.25
CA GLY A 87 -5.34 -6.05 -22.34
C GLY A 87 -6.26 -5.99 -21.13
N TYR A 88 -7.42 -6.66 -21.25
CA TYR A 88 -8.34 -6.87 -20.13
C TYR A 88 -7.98 -8.15 -19.35
N PRO A 89 -8.31 -8.21 -18.05
CA PRO A 89 -8.97 -7.19 -17.25
C PRO A 89 -8.02 -6.10 -16.75
N VAL A 90 -8.58 -4.92 -16.46
CA VAL A 90 -7.89 -3.79 -15.83
C VAL A 90 -8.56 -3.40 -14.53
N LEU A 91 -7.78 -2.84 -13.60
CA LEU A 91 -8.27 -2.33 -12.33
C LEU A 91 -8.37 -0.80 -12.39
N VAL A 92 -9.57 -0.28 -12.17
CA VAL A 92 -9.85 1.16 -12.05
C VAL A 92 -9.92 1.53 -10.56
N ARG A 93 -9.22 2.59 -10.17
CA ARG A 93 -9.22 3.07 -8.78
C ARG A 93 -8.95 4.58 -8.71
N PRO A 94 -9.54 5.31 -7.76
CA PRO A 94 -9.13 6.68 -7.45
C PRO A 94 -7.66 6.70 -6.97
N SER A 95 -6.93 7.77 -7.24
CA SER A 95 -5.52 7.91 -6.79
C SER A 95 -5.41 7.95 -5.28
N TYR A 96 -6.41 8.46 -4.60
CA TYR A 96 -6.48 8.50 -3.14
C TYR A 96 -7.66 7.67 -2.67
N VAL A 97 -7.38 6.49 -2.10
CA VAL A 97 -8.45 5.55 -1.70
C VAL A 97 -8.72 5.66 -0.22
N LEU A 98 -9.93 6.06 0.11
CA LEU A 98 -10.53 5.83 1.41
C LEU A 98 -11.14 4.42 1.42
N SER A 99 -10.42 3.42 1.93
CA SER A 99 -10.94 2.08 2.26
C SER A 99 -11.62 1.29 1.13
N GLY A 100 -10.96 1.07 -0.02
CA GLY A 100 -11.44 0.11 -1.06
C GLY A 100 -12.73 0.50 -1.79
N ALA A 101 -13.40 1.57 -1.39
CA ALA A 101 -14.57 2.10 -2.08
C ALA A 101 -14.18 2.60 -3.47
N ALA A 102 -14.91 2.20 -4.50
CA ALA A 102 -14.71 2.56 -5.90
C ALA A 102 -13.47 1.92 -6.59
N MET A 103 -12.93 0.81 -6.06
CA MET A 103 -12.02 -0.05 -6.83
C MET A 103 -12.83 -1.10 -7.58
N ASN A 104 -12.63 -1.20 -8.90
CA ASN A 104 -13.36 -2.16 -9.72
C ASN A 104 -12.47 -2.78 -10.78
N VAL A 105 -12.64 -4.09 -10.98
CA VAL A 105 -12.02 -4.82 -12.07
C VAL A 105 -12.95 -4.77 -13.27
N CYS A 106 -12.45 -4.26 -14.38
CA CYS A 106 -13.19 -4.13 -15.63
C CYS A 106 -12.71 -5.18 -16.63
N SER A 107 -13.63 -5.93 -17.21
CA SER A 107 -13.35 -7.00 -18.18
C SER A 107 -13.61 -6.58 -19.62
N ASN A 108 -14.21 -5.41 -19.83
CA ASN A 108 -14.56 -4.86 -21.14
C ASN A 108 -14.73 -3.33 -21.09
N ASN A 109 -14.85 -2.72 -22.28
CA ASN A 109 -14.99 -1.27 -22.43
C ASN A 109 -16.25 -0.72 -21.72
N THR A 110 -17.37 -1.43 -21.75
CA THR A 110 -18.62 -0.96 -21.16
C THR A 110 -18.49 -0.84 -19.64
N GLU A 111 -17.94 -1.84 -19.00
CA GLU A 111 -17.64 -1.79 -17.55
C GLU A 111 -16.64 -0.68 -17.21
N LEU A 112 -15.58 -0.55 -18.04
CA LEU A 112 -14.57 0.48 -17.86
C LEU A 112 -15.19 1.87 -17.86
N GLU A 113 -16.02 2.21 -18.84
CA GLU A 113 -16.70 3.51 -18.93
C GLU A 113 -17.60 3.78 -17.73
N GLN A 114 -18.40 2.80 -17.31
CA GLN A 114 -19.27 2.92 -16.14
C GLN A 114 -18.46 3.22 -14.85
N PHE A 115 -17.38 2.48 -14.62
CA PHE A 115 -16.58 2.66 -13.41
C PHE A 115 -15.73 3.92 -13.44
N LEU A 116 -15.32 4.39 -14.63
CA LEU A 116 -14.66 5.69 -14.76
C LEU A 116 -15.58 6.84 -14.37
N GLN A 117 -16.84 6.80 -14.78
CA GLN A 117 -17.83 7.80 -14.39
C GLN A 117 -18.07 7.79 -12.87
N LEU A 118 -18.17 6.59 -12.26
CA LEU A 118 -18.32 6.46 -10.82
C LEU A 118 -17.07 6.98 -10.07
N ALA A 119 -15.89 6.61 -10.50
CA ALA A 119 -14.63 7.04 -9.88
C ALA A 119 -14.44 8.56 -9.97
N ALA A 120 -14.76 9.17 -11.10
CA ALA A 120 -14.70 10.62 -11.29
C ALA A 120 -15.69 11.37 -10.38
N ASN A 121 -16.86 10.79 -10.12
CA ASN A 121 -17.86 11.38 -9.21
C ASN A 121 -17.43 11.31 -7.74
N VAL A 122 -16.73 10.24 -7.35
CA VAL A 122 -16.24 10.04 -5.97
C VAL A 122 -15.01 10.88 -5.71
N SER A 123 -14.13 11.04 -6.70
CA SER A 123 -12.84 11.72 -6.56
C SER A 123 -12.75 12.97 -7.45
N LYS A 124 -13.51 14.01 -7.09
CA LYS A 124 -13.48 15.30 -7.84
C LYS A 124 -12.14 16.05 -7.78
N LYS A 125 -11.27 15.72 -6.83
CA LYS A 125 -9.98 16.40 -6.59
C LYS A 125 -8.76 15.58 -6.97
N HIS A 126 -8.91 14.30 -7.21
CA HIS A 126 -7.79 13.39 -7.47
C HIS A 126 -8.03 12.62 -8.77
N PRO A 127 -7.00 12.44 -9.59
CA PRO A 127 -7.13 11.69 -10.83
C PRO A 127 -7.49 10.23 -10.56
N VAL A 128 -7.98 9.55 -11.59
CA VAL A 128 -8.25 8.12 -11.56
C VAL A 128 -7.04 7.40 -12.14
N VAL A 129 -6.64 6.32 -11.51
CA VAL A 129 -5.55 5.44 -12.00
C VAL A 129 -6.16 4.16 -12.54
N VAL A 130 -5.70 3.75 -13.73
CA VAL A 130 -5.96 2.43 -14.28
C VAL A 130 -4.68 1.63 -14.24
N SER A 131 -4.80 0.38 -13.83
CA SER A 131 -3.67 -0.55 -13.80
C SER A 131 -4.04 -1.92 -14.37
N GLU A 132 -3.03 -2.61 -14.87
CA GLU A 132 -3.12 -4.01 -15.24
C GLU A 132 -3.62 -4.84 -14.04
N PHE A 133 -4.59 -5.74 -14.28
CA PHE A 133 -5.03 -6.70 -13.27
C PHE A 133 -4.42 -8.07 -13.55
N ILE A 134 -3.57 -8.54 -12.65
CA ILE A 134 -2.82 -9.79 -12.83
C ILE A 134 -3.63 -10.96 -12.31
N GLN A 135 -4.32 -11.64 -13.20
CA GLN A 135 -5.16 -12.79 -12.86
C GLN A 135 -4.34 -13.97 -12.34
N ASN A 136 -4.91 -14.69 -11.38
CA ASN A 136 -4.33 -15.89 -10.78
C ASN A 136 -2.93 -15.68 -10.17
N ALA A 137 -2.62 -14.45 -9.76
CA ALA A 137 -1.46 -14.16 -8.96
C ALA A 137 -1.72 -14.52 -7.51
N LYS A 138 -0.68 -14.92 -6.79
CA LYS A 138 -0.72 -15.03 -5.33
C LYS A 138 -0.52 -13.66 -4.72
N GLU A 139 -1.23 -13.38 -3.66
CA GLU A 139 -1.00 -12.21 -2.83
C GLU A 139 -0.14 -12.58 -1.64
N ILE A 140 0.84 -11.74 -1.36
CA ILE A 140 1.84 -11.94 -0.34
C ILE A 140 1.96 -10.65 0.45
N GLU A 141 1.99 -10.77 1.77
CA GLU A 141 2.22 -9.64 2.66
C GLU A 141 3.57 -9.77 3.37
N MET A 142 4.24 -8.66 3.55
CA MET A 142 5.39 -8.56 4.43
C MET A 142 5.10 -7.52 5.50
N ASP A 143 4.96 -7.98 6.74
CA ASP A 143 4.93 -7.13 7.93
C ASP A 143 6.35 -6.94 8.43
N ALA A 144 6.74 -5.70 8.68
CA ALA A 144 8.10 -5.40 9.10
C ALA A 144 8.18 -4.18 10.00
N VAL A 145 9.30 -4.07 10.71
CA VAL A 145 9.69 -2.86 11.45
C VAL A 145 11.03 -2.39 10.92
N ALA A 146 11.14 -1.10 10.65
CA ALA A 146 12.39 -0.48 10.22
C ALA A 146 12.78 0.67 11.15
N ARG A 147 14.06 1.03 11.10
CA ARG A 147 14.62 2.22 11.74
C ARG A 147 15.51 2.94 10.74
N ASN A 148 15.18 4.18 10.44
CA ASN A 148 15.92 5.01 9.48
C ASN A 148 16.15 4.29 8.13
N GLY A 149 15.13 3.58 7.64
CA GLY A 149 15.17 2.83 6.39
C GLY A 149 15.81 1.44 6.47
N GLU A 150 16.38 1.05 7.61
CA GLU A 150 16.93 -0.29 7.83
C GLU A 150 15.85 -1.22 8.40
N VAL A 151 15.59 -2.34 7.73
CA VAL A 151 14.62 -3.35 8.18
C VAL A 151 15.23 -4.17 9.31
N LEU A 152 14.65 -4.08 10.52
CA LEU A 152 15.14 -4.75 11.72
C LEU A 152 14.54 -6.15 11.87
N ILE A 153 13.24 -6.27 11.68
CA ILE A 153 12.52 -7.53 11.78
C ILE A 153 11.41 -7.58 10.72
N TYR A 154 11.08 -8.78 10.24
CA TYR A 154 10.02 -8.96 9.26
C TYR A 154 9.38 -10.35 9.36
N ALA A 155 8.16 -10.45 8.86
CA ALA A 155 7.45 -11.70 8.62
C ALA A 155 6.82 -11.65 7.21
N ILE A 156 6.95 -12.73 6.46
CA ILE A 156 6.31 -12.88 5.14
C ILE A 156 5.19 -13.90 5.28
N SER A 157 3.98 -13.53 4.91
CA SER A 157 2.79 -14.37 4.87
C SER A 157 2.22 -14.43 3.45
N GLU A 158 1.46 -15.46 3.14
CA GLU A 158 0.76 -15.60 1.87
C GLU A 158 -0.75 -15.71 2.10
N HIS A 159 -1.54 -15.22 1.13
CA HIS A 159 -2.96 -15.47 1.10
C HIS A 159 -3.24 -16.86 0.50
N ILE A 160 -4.22 -17.55 1.05
CA ILE A 160 -4.67 -18.83 0.49
C ILE A 160 -5.42 -18.60 -0.82
N GLU A 161 -6.19 -17.52 -0.88
CA GLU A 161 -6.93 -17.07 -2.05
C GLU A 161 -5.98 -16.42 -3.07
N PHE A 162 -6.42 -16.38 -4.32
CA PHE A 162 -5.74 -15.57 -5.34
C PHE A 162 -6.01 -14.08 -5.13
N ALA A 163 -5.11 -13.25 -5.66
CA ALA A 163 -5.22 -11.79 -5.61
C ALA A 163 -6.57 -11.27 -6.13
N GLY A 164 -7.09 -10.26 -5.46
CA GLY A 164 -8.40 -9.67 -5.71
C GLY A 164 -9.39 -9.86 -4.57
N VAL A 165 -9.05 -10.64 -3.55
CA VAL A 165 -9.77 -10.68 -2.27
C VAL A 165 -9.16 -9.62 -1.35
N HIS A 166 -10.01 -8.79 -0.74
CA HIS A 166 -9.52 -7.76 0.19
C HIS A 166 -8.75 -8.40 1.35
N SER A 167 -7.60 -7.86 1.70
CA SER A 167 -6.71 -8.42 2.73
C SER A 167 -7.37 -8.63 4.10
N GLY A 168 -8.43 -7.85 4.40
CA GLY A 168 -9.23 -8.03 5.61
C GLY A 168 -10.14 -9.26 5.61
N ASP A 169 -10.41 -9.82 4.44
CA ASP A 169 -11.31 -10.97 4.22
C ASP A 169 -10.54 -12.22 3.78
N ALA A 170 -9.28 -12.07 3.39
CA ALA A 170 -8.43 -13.16 2.95
C ALA A 170 -7.94 -14.02 4.11
N THR A 171 -7.73 -15.32 3.83
CA THR A 171 -7.12 -16.24 4.78
C THR A 171 -5.62 -16.17 4.70
N ILE A 172 -4.97 -15.70 5.77
CA ILE A 172 -3.52 -15.54 5.84
C ILE A 172 -2.87 -16.81 6.37
N GLN A 173 -1.88 -17.30 5.66
CA GLN A 173 -1.03 -18.42 6.06
C GLN A 173 0.38 -17.95 6.40
N PHE A 174 0.85 -18.32 7.59
CA PHE A 174 2.20 -18.04 8.06
C PHE A 174 2.80 -19.28 8.77
N PRO A 175 4.05 -19.70 8.50
CA PRO A 175 4.89 -19.20 7.40
C PRO A 175 4.33 -19.58 6.02
N PRO A 176 4.73 -18.89 4.92
CA PRO A 176 4.25 -19.21 3.59
C PRO A 176 4.67 -20.64 3.19
N GLN A 177 3.76 -21.41 2.59
CA GLN A 177 3.96 -22.81 2.25
C GLN A 177 4.23 -23.03 0.76
N LYS A 178 3.74 -22.10 -0.09
CA LYS A 178 3.77 -22.24 -1.55
C LYS A 178 4.69 -21.23 -2.23
N LEU A 179 5.51 -20.51 -1.45
CA LEU A 179 6.49 -19.57 -1.98
C LEU A 179 7.86 -20.23 -2.12
N TYR A 180 8.51 -19.95 -3.23
CA TYR A 180 9.90 -20.37 -3.40
C TYR A 180 10.85 -19.50 -2.57
N VAL A 181 11.96 -20.07 -2.14
CA VAL A 181 12.96 -19.35 -1.35
C VAL A 181 13.49 -18.11 -2.11
N GLU A 182 13.64 -18.21 -3.43
CA GLU A 182 14.06 -17.08 -4.26
C GLU A 182 13.03 -15.95 -4.28
N THR A 183 11.73 -16.27 -4.33
CA THR A 183 10.65 -15.27 -4.22
C THR A 183 10.74 -14.51 -2.89
N MET A 184 10.94 -15.23 -1.79
CA MET A 184 11.09 -14.61 -0.47
C MET A 184 12.34 -13.70 -0.37
N ARG A 185 13.47 -14.12 -0.99
CA ARG A 185 14.67 -13.28 -1.06
C ARG A 185 14.46 -12.00 -1.84
N ARG A 186 13.75 -12.08 -2.96
CA ARG A 186 13.40 -10.91 -3.78
C ARG A 186 12.47 -9.96 -3.02
N ILE A 187 11.44 -10.49 -2.35
CA ILE A 187 10.53 -9.70 -1.50
C ILE A 187 11.33 -8.94 -0.44
N LYS A 188 12.21 -9.61 0.28
CA LYS A 188 13.08 -8.98 1.29
C LYS A 188 13.94 -7.87 0.71
N LYS A 189 14.56 -8.10 -0.45
CA LYS A 189 15.41 -7.11 -1.13
C LYS A 189 14.59 -5.88 -1.51
N VAL A 190 13.44 -6.07 -2.15
CA VAL A 190 12.55 -4.98 -2.59
C VAL A 190 12.02 -4.20 -1.39
N ALA A 191 11.59 -4.89 -0.33
CA ALA A 191 11.13 -4.23 0.89
C ALA A 191 12.22 -3.37 1.54
N GLY A 192 13.47 -3.84 1.55
CA GLY A 192 14.62 -3.06 2.01
C GLY A 192 14.85 -1.78 1.18
N GLN A 193 14.74 -1.87 -0.15
CA GLN A 193 14.87 -0.71 -1.05
C GLN A 193 13.76 0.32 -0.81
N ILE A 194 12.51 -0.13 -0.64
CA ILE A 194 11.37 0.74 -0.32
C ILE A 194 11.54 1.39 1.05
N ALA A 195 11.93 0.60 2.07
CA ALA A 195 12.15 1.11 3.42
C ALA A 195 13.22 2.20 3.44
N GLN A 196 14.30 2.02 2.69
CA GLN A 196 15.37 2.99 2.55
C GLN A 196 14.92 4.26 1.81
N ALA A 197 14.22 4.11 0.68
CA ALA A 197 13.74 5.23 -0.12
C ALA A 197 12.75 6.14 0.63
N LEU A 198 11.88 5.53 1.46
CA LEU A 198 10.91 6.24 2.30
C LEU A 198 11.47 6.59 3.69
N ASN A 199 12.73 6.24 4.00
CA ASN A 199 13.35 6.41 5.31
C ASN A 199 12.43 5.98 6.46
N ILE A 200 11.88 4.76 6.36
CA ILE A 200 10.86 4.25 7.28
C ILE A 200 11.45 4.10 8.69
N SER A 201 10.72 4.60 9.69
CA SER A 201 11.00 4.37 11.12
C SER A 201 9.71 3.98 11.83
N GLY A 202 9.58 2.71 12.15
CA GLY A 202 8.39 2.11 12.74
C GLY A 202 7.83 0.93 11.96
N PRO A 203 6.63 0.46 12.30
CA PRO A 203 5.98 -0.64 11.62
C PRO A 203 5.49 -0.25 10.23
N PHE A 204 5.58 -1.18 9.29
CA PHE A 204 5.05 -1.04 7.94
C PHE A 204 4.65 -2.40 7.36
N ASN A 205 3.79 -2.35 6.36
CA ASN A 205 3.33 -3.52 5.62
C ASN A 205 3.46 -3.26 4.13
N ILE A 206 3.99 -4.24 3.39
CA ILE A 206 4.03 -4.19 1.92
C ILE A 206 3.26 -5.37 1.37
N GLN A 207 2.43 -5.11 0.37
CA GLN A 207 1.69 -6.12 -0.38
C GLN A 207 2.34 -6.34 -1.74
N PHE A 208 2.45 -7.63 -2.11
CA PHE A 208 3.04 -8.09 -3.36
C PHE A 208 2.10 -9.03 -4.09
N LEU A 209 2.19 -9.03 -5.41
CA LEU A 209 1.69 -10.10 -6.26
C LEU A 209 2.86 -10.99 -6.69
N ALA A 210 2.64 -12.29 -6.71
CA ALA A 210 3.60 -13.24 -7.25
C ALA A 210 2.94 -14.15 -8.30
N LYS A 211 3.54 -14.22 -9.48
CA LYS A 211 3.15 -15.13 -10.54
C LYS A 211 4.41 -15.67 -11.21
N ASN A 212 4.57 -17.01 -11.24
CA ASN A 212 5.75 -17.67 -11.85
C ASN A 212 7.10 -17.13 -11.33
N ASN A 213 7.22 -16.84 -10.03
CA ASN A 213 8.36 -16.19 -9.37
C ASN A 213 8.60 -14.70 -9.70
N ASP A 214 7.85 -14.11 -10.61
CA ASP A 214 7.85 -12.67 -10.77
C ASP A 214 7.04 -12.03 -9.66
N ILE A 215 7.63 -11.04 -9.01
CA ILE A 215 6.98 -10.29 -7.93
C ILE A 215 6.70 -8.88 -8.39
N LYS A 216 5.55 -8.37 -8.02
CA LYS A 216 5.13 -6.97 -8.27
C LYS A 216 4.63 -6.36 -6.98
N VAL A 217 5.05 -5.13 -6.71
CA VAL A 217 4.57 -4.39 -5.54
C VAL A 217 3.20 -3.80 -5.84
N ILE A 218 2.26 -3.95 -4.89
CA ILE A 218 0.93 -3.33 -4.98
C ILE A 218 0.88 -2.03 -4.19
N GLU A 219 1.27 -2.10 -2.89
CA GLU A 219 1.18 -0.98 -1.97
C GLU A 219 2.13 -1.13 -0.79
N CYS A 220 2.43 -0.01 -0.15
CA CYS A 220 3.16 0.06 1.09
C CYS A 220 2.38 0.90 2.10
N ASN A 221 2.01 0.30 3.22
CA ASN A 221 1.30 0.97 4.30
C ASN A 221 2.28 1.27 5.43
N LEU A 222 2.50 2.55 5.74
CA LEU A 222 3.46 2.98 6.79
C LEU A 222 2.82 2.96 8.18
N ARG A 223 2.28 1.82 8.52
CA ARG A 223 1.60 1.53 9.78
C ARG A 223 1.56 0.04 10.07
N ALA A 224 1.26 -0.33 11.30
CA ALA A 224 0.97 -1.71 11.64
C ALA A 224 -0.28 -2.21 10.88
N SER A 225 -0.18 -3.39 10.31
CA SER A 225 -1.28 -4.08 9.63
C SER A 225 -2.11 -4.89 10.63
N ARG A 226 -3.23 -5.45 10.18
CA ARG A 226 -4.04 -6.37 10.99
C ARG A 226 -3.33 -7.70 11.26
N SER A 227 -2.41 -8.10 10.40
CA SER A 227 -1.61 -9.31 10.54
C SER A 227 -0.48 -9.19 11.58
N PHE A 228 -0.06 -7.99 11.97
CA PHE A 228 1.01 -7.79 12.97
C PHE A 228 0.81 -8.58 14.27
N PRO A 229 -0.35 -8.53 14.94
CA PRO A 229 -0.56 -9.31 16.16
C PRO A 229 -0.50 -10.82 15.91
N PHE A 230 -0.96 -11.27 14.74
CA PHE A 230 -0.92 -12.67 14.35
C PHE A 230 0.52 -13.17 14.19
N VAL A 231 1.33 -12.51 13.35
CA VAL A 231 2.71 -12.90 13.10
C VAL A 231 3.58 -12.79 14.37
N SER A 232 3.36 -11.76 15.19
CA SER A 232 4.04 -11.61 16.48
C SER A 232 3.76 -12.78 17.43
N LYS A 233 2.51 -13.22 17.52
CA LYS A 233 2.10 -14.37 18.35
C LYS A 233 2.69 -15.67 17.84
N VAL A 234 2.67 -15.91 16.54
CA VAL A 234 3.23 -17.14 15.94
C VAL A 234 4.73 -17.21 16.13
N LEU A 235 5.44 -16.12 15.91
CA LEU A 235 6.90 -16.05 16.10
C LEU A 235 7.31 -15.97 17.57
N LYS A 236 6.38 -15.66 18.48
CA LYS A 236 6.67 -15.37 19.89
C LYS A 236 7.67 -14.21 20.07
N ILE A 237 7.62 -13.25 19.16
CA ILE A 237 8.45 -12.05 19.18
C ILE A 237 7.52 -10.85 19.11
N ASN A 238 7.64 -9.94 20.04
CA ASN A 238 6.90 -8.68 19.99
C ASN A 238 7.60 -7.75 18.98
N PHE A 239 6.95 -7.50 17.84
CA PHE A 239 7.52 -6.65 16.79
C PHE A 239 7.58 -5.17 17.18
N ILE A 240 6.82 -4.76 18.18
CA ILE A 240 6.73 -3.34 18.60
C ILE A 240 7.76 -3.04 19.71
N GLU A 241 8.14 -4.01 20.49
CA GLU A 241 9.14 -3.89 21.54
C GLU A 241 10.58 -3.87 20.99
#